data_848ae42aa02bc7ae5519654add3c1f3c
#
_entry.id   848ae42aa02bc7ae5519654add3c1f3c
#
_cell.length_a   1.000
_cell.length_b   1.000
_cell.length_c   1.000
_cell.angle_alpha   90.00
_cell.angle_beta   90.00
_cell.angle_gamma   90.00
#
_symmetry.space_group_name_H-M   'P 1'
#
loop_
_entity.id
_entity.type
_entity.pdbx_description
1 polymer ?
#
loop_
_entity_poly.entity_id
_entity_poly.type
_entity_poly.pdbx_seq_one_letter_code
_entity_poly.pdbx_strand_id
1 'polypeptide(L)'
;MLQQEQLNSNNYFSVESLLRYSKIDEGLLNKPIAEKDAHKVKYSGFEIFCHLVNAPILGCNNAHQLSQSRDTKALGCGKDVLYRKLGDEDINWRDIELRLGKSVSDFITTQFPPEDNEKQTNVFIVDDTMIQRLRSHNAEMLTRLHNHVTGKSEKAYNNQTLGFSDGVSFVPLCFSVHSSANPKNLVNPDLKAKERDGRTAVGKRFKELTKRKPTVLMDMISQALNRGIDAEYVLMDSWYFSDGLIAQLASLGLGAISLIKRNIKFAPLEGDKCITQKQLMKTAVKEVIDGHTVYSRLAKTKIGRKVKLVFVKSYNNPSVFLTIVSTDTALSSEEILVLYARRWKIEVNFKVQKQYLGLTKGTQACSFTSIYASMALASIRYLLIELHRRMNMDSRSLGALFDEARNRLHDIPFIEAINTLLNLMNGLPEKLYKAGFIKQKDIEKVRDLIYDLLSGWFKGIDYYIKQQIIPIKSCQNKNQ
;
A
#
# COMPACT_ATOMS: atom_id res chain seq x y z
N MET A 1 8.41 -17.25 17.80
CA MET A 1 7.85 -18.59 17.50
C MET A 1 6.35 -18.68 17.80
N LEU A 2 5.86 -18.53 19.03
CA LEU A 2 4.42 -18.66 19.34
C LEU A 2 3.49 -17.71 18.55
N GLN A 3 3.90 -16.47 18.25
CA GLN A 3 3.11 -15.55 17.42
C GLN A 3 3.09 -15.92 15.93
N GLN A 4 4.11 -16.59 15.44
CA GLN A 4 4.21 -17.06 14.06
C GLN A 4 3.38 -18.32 13.83
N GLU A 5 3.31 -19.21 14.83
CA GLU A 5 2.45 -20.40 14.77
C GLU A 5 0.95 -20.05 14.78
N GLN A 6 0.55 -19.01 15.52
CA GLN A 6 -0.85 -18.52 15.51
C GLN A 6 -1.25 -17.87 14.19
N LEU A 7 -0.32 -17.23 13.47
CA LEU A 7 -0.57 -16.67 12.14
C LEU A 7 -0.61 -17.76 11.05
N ASN A 8 0.20 -18.81 11.21
CA ASN A 8 0.28 -19.93 10.24
C ASN A 8 -0.90 -20.92 10.37
N SER A 9 -1.62 -20.95 11.49
CA SER A 9 -2.75 -21.87 11.69
C SER A 9 -4.02 -21.46 10.93
N ASN A 10 -4.12 -20.20 10.49
CA ASN A 10 -5.25 -19.68 9.74
C ASN A 10 -4.73 -18.90 8.51
N ASN A 11 -4.72 -19.53 7.35
CA ASN A 11 -4.42 -18.90 6.05
C ASN A 11 -5.38 -17.76 5.65
N TYR A 12 -6.01 -17.08 6.62
CA TYR A 12 -6.99 -16.03 6.39
C TYR A 12 -6.38 -14.65 6.50
N PHE A 13 -6.70 -13.79 5.54
CA PHE A 13 -6.39 -12.36 5.62
C PHE A 13 -7.18 -11.74 6.79
N SER A 14 -6.49 -11.38 7.86
CA SER A 14 -7.04 -10.69 9.02
C SER A 14 -6.34 -9.36 9.23
N VAL A 15 -7.06 -8.26 9.04
CA VAL A 15 -6.54 -6.90 9.27
C VAL A 15 -6.08 -6.73 10.71
N GLU A 16 -6.87 -7.16 11.67
CA GLU A 16 -6.54 -7.05 13.09
C GLU A 16 -5.24 -7.80 13.44
N SER A 17 -5.13 -9.06 13.02
CA SER A 17 -3.95 -9.88 13.32
C SER A 17 -2.67 -9.29 12.70
N LEU A 18 -2.72 -8.80 11.47
CA LEU A 18 -1.58 -8.20 10.79
C LEU A 18 -1.18 -6.85 11.41
N LEU A 19 -2.15 -6.04 11.86
CA LEU A 19 -1.88 -4.80 12.58
C LEU A 19 -1.21 -5.07 13.93
N ARG A 20 -1.72 -6.03 14.71
CA ARG A 20 -1.12 -6.44 15.99
C ARG A 20 0.28 -7.02 15.81
N TYR A 21 0.50 -7.85 14.79
CA TYR A 21 1.83 -8.32 14.41
C TYR A 21 2.81 -7.15 14.19
N SER A 22 2.33 -6.10 13.53
CA SER A 22 3.12 -4.89 13.24
C SER A 22 3.18 -3.90 14.41
N LYS A 23 2.74 -4.29 15.61
CA LYS A 23 2.70 -3.44 16.82
C LYS A 23 1.91 -2.13 16.62
N ILE A 24 0.89 -2.19 15.78
CA ILE A 24 -0.11 -1.14 15.63
C ILE A 24 -1.26 -1.49 16.58
N ASP A 25 -1.36 -0.79 17.68
CA ASP A 25 -2.29 -1.08 18.76
C ASP A 25 -3.16 0.13 19.13
N GLU A 26 -3.91 -0.02 20.19
CA GLU A 26 -4.81 1.02 20.70
C GLU A 26 -4.08 2.29 21.13
N GLY A 27 -2.85 2.17 21.65
CA GLY A 27 -2.08 3.32 22.12
C GLY A 27 -1.73 4.32 21.02
N LEU A 28 -1.61 3.85 19.76
CA LEU A 28 -1.36 4.72 18.60
C LEU A 28 -2.64 5.39 18.06
N LEU A 29 -3.80 4.80 18.31
CA LEU A 29 -5.07 5.14 17.69
C LEU A 29 -6.07 5.76 18.65
N ASN A 30 -5.87 5.60 19.94
CA ASN A 30 -6.69 6.21 20.97
C ASN A 30 -6.01 7.49 21.51
N LYS A 31 -6.81 8.53 21.74
CA LYS A 31 -6.30 9.67 22.52
C LYS A 31 -6.15 9.24 23.97
N PRO A 32 -5.10 9.71 24.66
CA PRO A 32 -5.01 9.53 26.11
C PRO A 32 -6.28 10.10 26.77
N ILE A 33 -7.00 9.26 27.48
CA ILE A 33 -8.23 9.66 28.19
C ILE A 33 -7.92 9.56 29.67
N ALA A 34 -8.30 10.61 30.41
CA ALA A 34 -8.20 10.55 31.87
C ALA A 34 -9.04 9.38 32.40
N GLU A 35 -8.56 8.63 33.40
CA GLU A 35 -9.27 7.46 33.96
C GLU A 35 -10.73 7.75 34.31
N LYS A 36 -11.01 8.95 34.84
CA LYS A 36 -12.40 9.44 35.17
C LYS A 36 -13.32 9.52 33.95
N ASP A 37 -12.78 9.58 32.74
CA ASP A 37 -13.56 9.72 31.49
C ASP A 37 -13.55 8.44 30.65
N ALA A 38 -12.84 7.40 31.08
CA ALA A 38 -12.72 6.12 30.35
C ALA A 38 -14.10 5.48 30.08
N HIS A 39 -15.04 5.59 31.01
CA HIS A 39 -16.41 5.07 30.87
C HIS A 39 -17.24 5.79 29.79
N LYS A 40 -16.82 6.98 29.32
CA LYS A 40 -17.48 7.74 28.25
C LYS A 40 -17.08 7.25 26.85
N VAL A 41 -16.03 6.42 26.74
CA VAL A 41 -15.57 5.89 25.46
C VAL A 41 -16.40 4.68 25.08
N LYS A 42 -17.31 4.87 24.14
CA LYS A 42 -18.20 3.81 23.67
C LYS A 42 -17.54 2.84 22.68
N TYR A 43 -16.53 3.31 21.95
CA TYR A 43 -15.90 2.54 20.87
C TYR A 43 -14.37 2.66 20.94
N SER A 44 -13.67 1.54 20.78
CA SER A 44 -12.21 1.55 20.65
C SER A 44 -11.78 2.23 19.34
N GLY A 45 -10.76 3.08 19.44
CA GLY A 45 -10.16 3.71 18.26
C GLY A 45 -9.53 2.69 17.32
N PHE A 46 -9.02 1.57 17.85
CA PHE A 46 -8.47 0.47 17.08
C PHE A 46 -9.56 -0.28 16.29
N GLU A 47 -10.70 -0.60 16.90
CA GLU A 47 -11.82 -1.24 16.21
C GLU A 47 -12.33 -0.36 15.06
N ILE A 48 -12.53 0.93 15.30
CA ILE A 48 -12.94 1.89 14.25
C ILE A 48 -11.91 1.91 13.12
N PHE A 49 -10.64 1.88 13.45
CA PHE A 49 -9.55 1.84 12.47
C PHE A 49 -9.59 0.56 11.63
N CYS A 50 -9.77 -0.62 12.25
CA CYS A 50 -9.92 -1.90 11.55
C CYS A 50 -11.10 -1.86 10.57
N HIS A 51 -12.25 -1.31 10.98
CA HIS A 51 -13.40 -1.13 10.09
C HIS A 51 -13.10 -0.20 8.91
N LEU A 52 -12.41 0.92 9.16
CA LEU A 52 -12.01 1.83 8.09
C LEU A 52 -11.02 1.17 7.11
N VAL A 53 -10.10 0.36 7.59
CA VAL A 53 -9.17 -0.41 6.75
C VAL A 53 -9.93 -1.41 5.90
N ASN A 54 -10.90 -2.14 6.46
CA ASN A 54 -11.68 -3.16 5.75
C ASN A 54 -12.69 -2.58 4.74
N ALA A 55 -12.97 -1.27 4.74
CA ALA A 55 -14.04 -0.68 3.94
C ALA A 55 -14.08 -1.12 2.46
N PRO A 56 -12.99 -1.08 1.66
CA PRO A 56 -13.04 -1.52 0.26
C PRO A 56 -13.25 -3.03 0.11
N ILE A 57 -12.74 -3.83 1.04
CA ILE A 57 -12.93 -5.30 1.04
C ILE A 57 -14.42 -5.61 1.26
N LEU A 58 -15.10 -4.84 2.14
CA LEU A 58 -16.55 -4.89 2.34
C LEU A 58 -17.35 -4.25 1.20
N GLY A 59 -16.70 -3.82 0.12
CA GLY A 59 -17.36 -3.15 -1.02
C GLY A 59 -17.80 -1.72 -0.73
N CYS A 60 -17.37 -1.13 0.41
CA CYS A 60 -17.75 0.22 0.82
C CYS A 60 -16.76 1.26 0.32
N ASN A 61 -17.26 2.27 -0.41
CA ASN A 61 -16.42 3.34 -0.96
C ASN A 61 -16.31 4.57 -0.05
N ASN A 62 -17.10 4.66 1.01
CA ASN A 62 -17.11 5.80 1.92
C ASN A 62 -17.62 5.41 3.31
N ALA A 63 -17.42 6.30 4.30
CA ALA A 63 -17.81 6.06 5.68
C ALA A 63 -19.34 5.88 5.88
N HIS A 64 -20.16 6.50 5.03
CA HIS A 64 -21.60 6.30 5.09
C HIS A 64 -22.00 4.87 4.69
N GLN A 65 -21.48 4.37 3.55
CA GLN A 65 -21.71 2.98 3.13
C GLN A 65 -21.16 2.00 4.16
N LEU A 66 -19.96 2.27 4.71
CA LEU A 66 -19.35 1.45 5.74
C LEU A 66 -20.25 1.39 7.00
N SER A 67 -20.83 2.50 7.44
CA SER A 67 -21.74 2.52 8.60
C SER A 67 -23.03 1.71 8.39
N GLN A 68 -23.38 1.40 7.15
CA GLN A 68 -24.50 0.53 6.79
C GLN A 68 -24.12 -0.94 6.62
N SER A 69 -22.82 -1.26 6.63
CA SER A 69 -22.37 -2.64 6.58
C SER A 69 -22.80 -3.43 7.83
N ARG A 70 -22.95 -4.75 7.67
CA ARG A 70 -23.36 -5.65 8.78
C ARG A 70 -22.41 -5.53 9.97
N ASP A 71 -21.11 -5.56 9.72
CA ASP A 71 -20.08 -5.55 10.77
C ASP A 71 -20.09 -4.24 11.56
N THR A 72 -20.18 -3.09 10.87
CA THR A 72 -20.26 -1.79 11.55
C THR A 72 -21.56 -1.62 12.30
N LYS A 73 -22.69 -2.18 11.82
CA LYS A 73 -23.96 -2.23 12.55
C LYS A 73 -23.87 -3.08 13.81
N ALA A 74 -23.16 -4.21 13.75
CA ALA A 74 -22.92 -5.07 14.91
C ALA A 74 -22.09 -4.35 15.98
N LEU A 75 -21.12 -3.53 15.59
CA LEU A 75 -20.40 -2.64 16.51
C LEU A 75 -21.29 -1.53 17.10
N GLY A 76 -22.43 -1.22 16.47
CA GLY A 76 -23.34 -0.13 16.89
C GLY A 76 -22.80 1.27 16.58
N CYS A 77 -21.82 1.36 15.68
CA CYS A 77 -21.12 2.60 15.33
C CYS A 77 -21.83 3.34 14.18
N GLY A 78 -22.23 4.57 14.41
CA GLY A 78 -22.80 5.43 13.36
C GLY A 78 -21.75 6.09 12.47
N LYS A 79 -22.18 6.62 11.32
CA LYS A 79 -21.31 7.32 10.36
C LYS A 79 -20.48 8.44 10.96
N ASP A 80 -21.03 9.16 11.95
CA ASP A 80 -20.39 10.33 12.56
C ASP A 80 -19.14 9.95 13.36
N VAL A 81 -19.10 8.73 13.93
CA VAL A 81 -17.91 8.19 14.61
C VAL A 81 -16.80 7.95 13.61
N LEU A 82 -17.13 7.35 12.44
CA LEU A 82 -16.18 7.12 11.34
C LEU A 82 -15.63 8.43 10.77
N TYR A 83 -16.50 9.42 10.54
CA TYR A 83 -16.07 10.74 10.04
C TYR A 83 -15.21 11.50 11.06
N ARG A 84 -15.53 11.43 12.36
CA ARG A 84 -14.67 12.03 13.41
C ARG A 84 -13.30 11.40 13.43
N LYS A 85 -13.20 10.06 13.26
CA LYS A 85 -11.90 9.38 13.19
C LYS A 85 -11.08 9.78 11.97
N LEU A 86 -11.71 9.91 10.80
CA LEU A 86 -11.05 10.42 9.60
C LEU A 86 -10.67 11.92 9.71
N GLY A 87 -11.39 12.69 10.51
CA GLY A 87 -11.12 14.10 10.76
C GLY A 87 -10.19 14.38 11.94
N ASP A 88 -9.62 13.36 12.57
CA ASP A 88 -8.74 13.51 13.73
C ASP A 88 -7.34 13.97 13.29
N GLU A 89 -6.94 15.17 13.71
CA GLU A 89 -5.67 15.81 13.35
C GLU A 89 -4.47 15.26 14.14
N ASP A 90 -4.71 14.56 15.24
CA ASP A 90 -3.66 14.02 16.11
C ASP A 90 -3.16 12.65 15.65
N ILE A 91 -3.95 11.91 14.85
CA ILE A 91 -3.51 10.62 14.34
C ILE A 91 -2.29 10.81 13.41
N ASN A 92 -1.19 10.22 13.82
CA ASN A 92 0.04 10.27 13.04
C ASN A 92 0.05 9.15 11.97
N TRP A 93 -0.74 9.36 10.90
CA TRP A 93 -0.85 8.41 9.78
C TRP A 93 0.50 8.01 9.20
N ARG A 94 1.44 8.97 9.05
CA ARG A 94 2.79 8.70 8.53
C ARG A 94 3.59 7.79 9.47
N ASP A 95 3.45 7.94 10.78
CA ASP A 95 4.11 7.07 11.74
C ASP A 95 3.56 5.64 11.68
N ILE A 96 2.24 5.50 11.49
CA ILE A 96 1.59 4.20 11.31
C ILE A 96 2.09 3.52 10.03
N GLU A 97 2.17 4.25 8.92
CA GLU A 97 2.71 3.73 7.65
C GLU A 97 4.17 3.29 7.79
N LEU A 98 5.01 4.13 8.41
CA LEU A 98 6.44 3.81 8.62
C LEU A 98 6.64 2.62 9.55
N ARG A 99 5.83 2.46 10.61
CA ARG A 99 5.87 1.28 11.50
C ARG A 99 5.49 0.01 10.74
N LEU A 100 4.39 0.08 10.00
CA LEU A 100 3.93 -1.06 9.22
C LEU A 100 4.93 -1.38 8.09
N GLY A 101 5.44 -0.36 7.39
CA GLY A 101 6.49 -0.49 6.39
C GLY A 101 7.76 -1.13 6.95
N LYS A 102 8.19 -0.73 8.16
CA LYS A 102 9.31 -1.36 8.86
C LYS A 102 9.04 -2.84 9.15
N SER A 103 7.86 -3.16 9.68
CA SER A 103 7.49 -4.56 9.94
C SER A 103 7.51 -5.42 8.69
N VAL A 104 7.01 -4.88 7.56
CA VAL A 104 7.05 -5.59 6.26
C VAL A 104 8.47 -5.75 5.75
N SER A 105 9.29 -4.68 5.79
CA SER A 105 10.69 -4.76 5.33
C SER A 105 11.51 -5.72 6.19
N ASP A 106 11.35 -5.70 7.52
CA ASP A 106 12.05 -6.62 8.42
C ASP A 106 11.64 -8.07 8.17
N PHE A 107 10.34 -8.31 7.99
CA PHE A 107 9.85 -9.64 7.64
C PHE A 107 10.51 -10.15 6.35
N ILE A 108 10.54 -9.31 5.31
CA ILE A 108 11.14 -9.65 4.03
C ILE A 108 12.63 -9.96 4.17
N THR A 109 13.39 -9.07 4.79
CA THR A 109 14.84 -9.22 4.91
C THR A 109 15.26 -10.36 5.83
N THR A 110 14.44 -10.71 6.83
CA THR A 110 14.73 -11.79 7.77
C THR A 110 14.33 -13.15 7.24
N GLN A 111 13.17 -13.25 6.57
CA GLN A 111 12.63 -14.54 6.11
C GLN A 111 13.12 -14.94 4.70
N PHE A 112 13.58 -13.98 3.91
CA PHE A 112 14.07 -14.20 2.55
C PHE A 112 15.45 -13.56 2.38
N PRO A 113 16.48 -14.04 3.13
CA PRO A 113 17.85 -13.57 2.93
C PRO A 113 18.30 -13.94 1.51
N PRO A 114 19.26 -13.20 0.93
CA PRO A 114 19.86 -13.56 -0.34
C PRO A 114 20.51 -14.93 -0.26
N GLU A 115 20.55 -15.65 -1.38
CA GLU A 115 21.30 -16.92 -1.48
C GLU A 115 22.80 -16.64 -1.26
N ASP A 116 23.55 -17.67 -0.82
CA ASP A 116 24.98 -17.56 -0.56
C ASP A 116 25.71 -16.97 -1.77
N ASN A 117 26.38 -15.82 -1.57
CA ASN A 117 27.10 -15.00 -2.56
C ASN A 117 26.26 -14.01 -3.42
N GLU A 118 24.94 -13.93 -3.28
CA GLU A 118 24.16 -12.87 -3.91
C GLU A 118 24.01 -11.66 -2.96
N LYS A 119 24.44 -10.48 -3.42
CA LYS A 119 24.22 -9.25 -2.67
C LYS A 119 22.81 -8.74 -2.90
N GLN A 120 21.95 -8.87 -1.89
CA GLN A 120 20.65 -8.23 -1.93
C GLN A 120 20.81 -6.71 -1.83
N THR A 121 20.54 -6.01 -2.93
CA THR A 121 20.55 -4.55 -2.98
C THR A 121 19.17 -4.01 -2.70
N ASN A 122 18.98 -3.37 -1.57
CA ASN A 122 17.75 -2.70 -1.22
C ASN A 122 17.73 -1.28 -1.79
N VAL A 123 16.57 -0.84 -2.25
CA VAL A 123 16.42 0.48 -2.87
C VAL A 123 15.22 1.24 -2.31
N PHE A 124 15.37 2.55 -2.17
CA PHE A 124 14.22 3.45 -2.09
C PHE A 124 13.76 3.81 -3.49
N ILE A 125 12.46 3.95 -3.66
CA ILE A 125 11.84 4.35 -4.92
C ILE A 125 10.94 5.55 -4.62
N VAL A 126 11.10 6.63 -5.38
CA VAL A 126 10.25 7.80 -5.29
C VAL A 126 9.60 8.10 -6.63
N ASP A 127 8.32 8.36 -6.58
CA ASP A 127 7.55 8.87 -7.73
C ASP A 127 6.29 9.58 -7.21
N ASP A 128 5.61 10.26 -8.12
CA ASP A 128 4.37 10.93 -7.78
C ASP A 128 3.22 10.56 -8.73
N THR A 129 2.02 10.64 -8.20
CA THR A 129 0.81 10.34 -8.97
C THR A 129 -0.29 11.35 -8.71
N MET A 130 -1.11 11.62 -9.73
CA MET A 130 -2.28 12.49 -9.61
C MET A 130 -3.43 11.76 -8.93
N ILE A 131 -4.01 12.40 -7.91
CA ILE A 131 -5.27 11.99 -7.29
C ILE A 131 -6.37 12.92 -7.79
N GLN A 132 -7.06 12.47 -8.83
CA GLN A 132 -8.08 13.23 -9.52
C GLN A 132 -9.32 13.45 -8.66
N ARG A 133 -9.84 14.69 -8.69
CA ARG A 133 -11.04 15.15 -7.98
C ARG A 133 -11.93 15.97 -8.92
N LEU A 134 -12.24 15.42 -10.09
CA LEU A 134 -12.82 16.14 -11.22
C LEU A 134 -14.14 16.84 -10.87
N ARG A 135 -14.98 16.23 -10.02
CA ARG A 135 -16.29 16.77 -9.62
C ARG A 135 -16.23 17.67 -8.38
N SER A 136 -15.09 17.74 -7.69
CA SER A 136 -14.96 18.53 -6.46
C SER A 136 -14.73 20.00 -6.76
N HIS A 137 -15.33 20.89 -5.94
CA HIS A 137 -15.12 22.32 -5.95
C HIS A 137 -14.68 22.86 -4.59
N ASN A 138 -15.09 22.22 -3.52
CA ASN A 138 -14.93 22.69 -2.15
C ASN A 138 -13.93 21.88 -1.34
N ALA A 139 -13.01 21.15 -2.00
CA ALA A 139 -11.94 20.47 -1.29
C ALA A 139 -10.78 21.43 -1.01
N GLU A 140 -10.31 21.44 0.22
CA GLU A 140 -9.23 22.32 0.69
C GLU A 140 -7.97 22.12 -0.14
N MET A 141 -7.36 23.23 -0.58
CA MET A 141 -6.10 23.22 -1.34
C MET A 141 -6.13 22.37 -2.62
N LEU A 142 -7.30 22.07 -3.18
CA LEU A 142 -7.42 21.39 -4.46
C LEU A 142 -6.86 22.28 -5.58
N THR A 143 -6.00 21.72 -6.41
CA THR A 143 -5.29 22.48 -7.44
C THR A 143 -5.57 21.94 -8.85
N ARG A 144 -5.20 22.71 -9.86
CA ARG A 144 -5.23 22.31 -11.27
C ARG A 144 -3.85 21.82 -11.66
N LEU A 145 -3.75 20.58 -12.12
CA LEU A 145 -2.52 19.94 -12.57
C LEU A 145 -2.65 19.54 -14.04
N HIS A 146 -1.56 19.66 -14.78
CA HIS A 146 -1.51 19.17 -16.15
C HIS A 146 -1.40 17.64 -16.14
N ASN A 147 -2.38 16.99 -16.79
CA ASN A 147 -2.34 15.54 -16.98
C ASN A 147 -1.69 15.24 -18.35
N HIS A 148 -0.48 14.68 -18.30
CA HIS A 148 0.30 14.36 -19.50
C HIS A 148 -0.36 13.28 -20.39
N VAL A 149 -1.25 12.44 -19.84
CA VAL A 149 -1.96 11.40 -20.59
C VAL A 149 -3.09 12.00 -21.41
N THR A 150 -3.88 12.90 -20.81
CA THR A 150 -5.03 13.52 -21.48
C THR A 150 -4.68 14.84 -22.17
N GLY A 151 -3.50 15.42 -21.90
CA GLY A 151 -3.08 16.74 -22.36
C GLY A 151 -3.88 17.90 -21.76
N LYS A 152 -4.72 17.65 -20.74
CA LYS A 152 -5.64 18.63 -20.14
C LYS A 152 -5.22 19.03 -18.73
N SER A 153 -5.68 20.22 -18.32
CA SER A 153 -5.59 20.64 -16.92
C SER A 153 -6.75 20.05 -16.13
N GLU A 154 -6.45 19.27 -15.11
CA GLU A 154 -7.43 18.53 -14.31
C GLU A 154 -7.36 18.91 -12.84
N LYS A 155 -8.51 18.81 -12.14
CA LYS A 155 -8.57 19.04 -10.69
C LYS A 155 -8.00 17.84 -9.96
N ALA A 156 -6.89 18.03 -9.24
CA ALA A 156 -6.19 16.94 -8.57
C ALA A 156 -5.30 17.44 -7.43
N TYR A 157 -4.90 16.51 -6.58
CA TYR A 157 -3.69 16.61 -5.75
C TYR A 157 -2.56 15.83 -6.40
N ASN A 158 -1.33 16.23 -6.15
CA ASN A 158 -0.18 15.41 -6.49
C ASN A 158 0.26 14.65 -5.24
N ASN A 159 0.33 13.32 -5.32
CA ASN A 159 0.74 12.44 -4.24
C ASN A 159 2.16 11.94 -4.49
N GLN A 160 3.13 12.48 -3.77
CA GLN A 160 4.53 12.02 -3.77
C GLN A 160 4.66 10.86 -2.78
N THR A 161 5.12 9.72 -3.24
CA THR A 161 5.27 8.50 -2.43
C THR A 161 6.73 8.08 -2.39
N LEU A 162 7.22 7.74 -1.19
CA LEU A 162 8.46 7.02 -0.96
C LEU A 162 8.14 5.57 -0.64
N GLY A 163 8.79 4.64 -1.31
CA GLY A 163 8.69 3.20 -1.02
C GLY A 163 10.06 2.55 -0.94
N PHE A 164 10.08 1.34 -0.41
CA PHE A 164 11.24 0.44 -0.34
C PHE A 164 11.00 -0.76 -1.26
N SER A 165 12.07 -1.32 -1.81
CA SER A 165 12.01 -2.59 -2.56
C SER A 165 13.27 -3.40 -2.36
N ASP A 166 13.06 -4.70 -2.09
CA ASP A 166 14.08 -5.76 -2.08
C ASP A 166 14.37 -6.34 -3.48
N GLY A 167 13.65 -5.87 -4.51
CA GLY A 167 13.65 -6.43 -5.86
C GLY A 167 12.43 -7.31 -6.17
N VAL A 168 11.79 -7.92 -5.17
CA VAL A 168 10.56 -8.73 -5.31
C VAL A 168 9.32 -7.93 -4.91
N SER A 169 9.33 -7.34 -3.72
CA SER A 169 8.23 -6.55 -3.16
C SER A 169 8.39 -5.06 -3.44
N PHE A 170 7.27 -4.34 -3.35
CA PHE A 170 7.25 -2.89 -3.15
C PHE A 170 6.54 -2.61 -1.83
N VAL A 171 7.16 -1.84 -0.97
CA VAL A 171 6.68 -1.49 0.37
C VAL A 171 6.52 0.03 0.43
N PRO A 172 5.31 0.61 0.27
CA PRO A 172 5.11 2.04 0.46
C PRO A 172 5.42 2.42 1.91
N LEU A 173 6.31 3.36 2.12
CA LEU A 173 6.75 3.77 3.46
C LEU A 173 5.98 4.97 3.98
N CYS A 174 5.85 5.97 3.13
CA CYS A 174 5.10 7.19 3.44
C CYS A 174 4.84 8.01 2.17
N PHE A 175 3.95 8.97 2.30
CA PHE A 175 3.64 9.90 1.22
C PHE A 175 3.49 11.34 1.70
N SER A 176 3.50 12.27 0.76
CA SER A 176 3.14 13.67 0.97
C SER A 176 2.22 14.16 -0.14
N VAL A 177 1.22 14.93 0.23
CA VAL A 177 0.29 15.56 -0.71
C VAL A 177 0.83 16.94 -1.08
N HIS A 178 0.85 17.25 -2.37
CA HIS A 178 1.28 18.54 -2.87
C HIS A 178 0.17 19.29 -3.59
N SER A 179 0.15 20.58 -3.37
CA SER A 179 -0.73 21.55 -3.99
C SER A 179 0.07 22.76 -4.45
N SER A 180 -0.59 23.75 -5.04
CA SER A 180 0.05 25.00 -5.47
C SER A 180 0.05 26.03 -4.36
N ALA A 181 1.22 26.68 -4.17
CA ALA A 181 1.32 27.89 -3.37
C ALA A 181 0.72 29.11 -4.09
N ASN A 182 0.55 29.05 -5.42
CA ASN A 182 -0.04 30.13 -6.18
C ASN A 182 -1.58 30.00 -6.20
N PRO A 183 -2.33 30.96 -5.63
CA PRO A 183 -3.80 30.91 -5.59
C PRO A 183 -4.46 30.76 -6.94
N LYS A 184 -3.85 31.28 -8.01
CA LYS A 184 -4.38 31.17 -9.40
C LYS A 184 -4.52 29.71 -9.88
N ASN A 185 -3.73 28.80 -9.31
CA ASN A 185 -3.77 27.39 -9.66
C ASN A 185 -4.77 26.61 -8.80
N LEU A 186 -5.30 27.20 -7.73
CA LEU A 186 -6.31 26.56 -6.90
C LEU A 186 -7.65 26.50 -7.63
N VAL A 187 -8.41 25.45 -7.35
CA VAL A 187 -9.76 25.26 -7.94
C VAL A 187 -10.74 26.29 -7.35
N ASN A 188 -10.61 26.55 -6.07
CA ASN A 188 -11.39 27.55 -5.35
C ASN A 188 -10.43 28.39 -4.48
N PRO A 189 -9.89 29.50 -5.00
CA PRO A 189 -8.95 30.34 -4.27
C PRO A 189 -9.60 31.07 -3.08
N ASP A 190 -10.92 31.29 -3.12
CA ASP A 190 -11.67 31.97 -2.05
C ASP A 190 -11.99 31.05 -0.88
N LEU A 191 -11.88 29.74 -1.07
CA LEU A 191 -12.05 28.77 -0.02
C LEU A 191 -10.87 28.82 0.94
N LYS A 192 -11.04 29.50 2.06
CA LYS A 192 -10.05 29.49 3.14
C LYS A 192 -9.91 28.07 3.68
N ALA A 193 -8.70 27.50 3.59
CA ALA A 193 -8.41 26.26 4.27
C ALA A 193 -8.55 26.46 5.78
N LYS A 194 -9.07 25.43 6.48
CA LYS A 194 -9.14 25.46 7.93
C LYS A 194 -7.75 25.67 8.52
N GLU A 195 -7.63 26.65 9.42
CA GLU A 195 -6.39 26.83 10.17
C GLU A 195 -6.14 25.60 11.06
N ARG A 196 -4.91 25.11 11.02
CA ARG A 196 -4.51 23.91 11.77
C ARG A 196 -3.35 24.21 12.70
N ASP A 197 -3.40 23.64 13.88
CA ASP A 197 -2.25 23.66 14.78
C ASP A 197 -1.08 22.90 14.11
N GLY A 198 -0.02 23.62 13.79
CA GLY A 198 1.16 23.05 13.15
C GLY A 198 1.94 22.06 14.02
N ARG A 199 1.55 21.83 15.26
CA ARG A 199 2.10 20.83 16.19
C ARG A 199 1.43 19.48 15.99
N THR A 200 0.17 19.44 15.54
CA THR A 200 -0.54 18.19 15.26
C THR A 200 0.10 17.42 14.13
N ALA A 201 -0.14 16.11 14.09
CA ALA A 201 0.43 15.25 13.05
C ALA A 201 -0.02 15.68 11.64
N VAL A 202 -1.31 15.93 11.46
CA VAL A 202 -1.85 16.36 10.16
C VAL A 202 -1.50 17.83 9.87
N GLY A 203 -1.41 18.69 10.88
CA GLY A 203 -0.95 20.07 10.71
C GLY A 203 0.47 20.16 10.13
N LYS A 204 1.38 19.26 10.55
CA LYS A 204 2.72 19.13 9.94
C LYS A 204 2.62 18.73 8.46
N ARG A 205 1.73 17.81 8.10
CA ARG A 205 1.50 17.38 6.71
C ARG A 205 0.86 18.48 5.86
N PHE A 206 -0.03 19.27 6.46
CA PHE A 206 -0.64 20.42 5.80
C PHE A 206 0.42 21.46 5.39
N LYS A 207 1.43 21.70 6.23
CA LYS A 207 2.56 22.58 5.92
C LYS A 207 3.44 22.05 4.76
N GLU A 208 3.40 20.77 4.45
CA GLU A 208 4.14 20.19 3.32
C GLU A 208 3.49 20.46 1.97
N LEU A 209 2.17 20.74 1.92
CA LEU A 209 1.40 20.91 0.68
C LEU A 209 2.06 21.85 -0.34
N THR A 210 2.69 22.91 0.14
CA THR A 210 3.29 23.96 -0.70
C THR A 210 4.81 23.96 -0.67
N LYS A 211 5.44 23.02 0.07
CA LYS A 211 6.90 22.85 0.06
C LYS A 211 7.37 22.22 -1.24
N ARG A 212 8.64 22.43 -1.57
CA ARG A 212 9.28 21.81 -2.72
C ARG A 212 9.40 20.31 -2.51
N LYS A 213 8.99 19.50 -3.50
CA LYS A 213 9.03 18.02 -3.44
C LYS A 213 10.40 17.44 -3.03
N PRO A 214 11.57 17.94 -3.56
CA PRO A 214 12.86 17.43 -3.12
C PRO A 214 13.12 17.63 -1.62
N THR A 215 12.71 18.75 -1.05
CA THR A 215 12.83 19.00 0.40
C THR A 215 11.99 18.01 1.21
N VAL A 216 10.74 17.79 0.79
CA VAL A 216 9.86 16.83 1.46
C VAL A 216 10.37 15.41 1.29
N LEU A 217 10.94 15.07 0.13
CA LEU A 217 11.57 13.76 -0.10
C LEU A 217 12.71 13.49 0.88
N MET A 218 13.58 14.46 1.10
CA MET A 218 14.69 14.32 2.07
C MET A 218 14.17 14.10 3.48
N ASP A 219 13.10 14.82 3.89
CA ASP A 219 12.44 14.62 5.18
C ASP A 219 11.86 13.20 5.29
N MET A 220 11.23 12.67 4.22
CA MET A 220 10.66 11.31 4.18
C MET A 220 11.75 10.24 4.26
N ILE A 221 12.84 10.38 3.50
CA ILE A 221 13.99 9.46 3.53
C ILE A 221 14.63 9.44 4.92
N SER A 222 14.87 10.61 5.52
CA SER A 222 15.44 10.70 6.86
C SER A 222 14.55 10.02 7.90
N GLN A 223 13.22 10.14 7.79
CA GLN A 223 12.29 9.44 8.68
C GLN A 223 12.34 7.92 8.49
N ALA A 224 12.49 7.42 7.26
CA ALA A 224 12.64 5.99 6.96
C ALA A 224 13.96 5.44 7.54
N LEU A 225 15.08 6.12 7.31
CA LEU A 225 16.39 5.75 7.86
C LEU A 225 16.39 5.77 9.40
N ASN A 226 15.80 6.79 10.02
CA ASN A 226 15.66 6.88 11.47
C ASN A 226 14.79 5.75 12.08
N ARG A 227 13.97 5.10 11.26
CA ARG A 227 13.22 3.89 11.63
C ARG A 227 14.02 2.61 11.41
N GLY A 228 15.25 2.70 10.92
CA GLY A 228 16.08 1.54 10.57
C GLY A 228 15.59 0.82 9.31
N ILE A 229 14.99 1.54 8.37
CA ILE A 229 14.71 1.02 7.02
C ILE A 229 15.83 1.50 6.13
N ASP A 230 16.75 0.60 5.77
CA ASP A 230 17.98 0.94 5.07
C ASP A 230 17.88 0.58 3.59
N ALA A 231 18.53 1.38 2.75
CA ALA A 231 18.67 1.15 1.31
C ALA A 231 20.04 1.63 0.84
N GLU A 232 20.49 1.13 -0.31
CA GLU A 232 21.77 1.54 -0.90
C GLU A 232 21.57 2.66 -1.93
N TYR A 233 20.45 2.63 -2.63
CA TYR A 233 20.18 3.59 -3.72
C TYR A 233 18.76 4.17 -3.61
N VAL A 234 18.61 5.38 -4.18
CA VAL A 234 17.31 5.99 -4.44
C VAL A 234 17.04 5.99 -5.94
N LEU A 235 15.98 5.29 -6.35
CA LEU A 235 15.51 5.26 -7.74
C LEU A 235 14.48 6.37 -7.95
N MET A 236 14.66 7.17 -8.99
CA MET A 236 13.80 8.31 -9.24
C MET A 236 13.58 8.59 -10.73
N ASP A 237 12.50 9.27 -11.06
CA ASP A 237 12.25 9.76 -12.40
C ASP A 237 13.08 11.02 -12.73
N SER A 238 13.16 11.35 -13.99
CA SER A 238 13.91 12.48 -14.55
C SER A 238 13.55 13.85 -13.97
N TRP A 239 12.36 13.97 -13.37
CA TRP A 239 11.92 15.19 -12.73
C TRP A 239 12.71 15.51 -11.45
N TYR A 240 13.12 14.47 -10.71
CA TYR A 240 13.83 14.61 -9.44
C TYR A 240 15.33 14.86 -9.62
N PHE A 241 15.90 14.52 -10.77
CA PHE A 241 17.34 14.62 -10.98
C PHE A 241 17.83 16.07 -10.88
N SER A 242 18.65 16.34 -9.88
CA SER A 242 19.41 17.59 -9.73
C SER A 242 20.67 17.38 -8.90
N ASP A 243 21.70 18.15 -9.19
CA ASP A 243 22.97 18.10 -8.44
C ASP A 243 22.78 18.33 -6.93
N GLY A 244 21.86 19.23 -6.57
CA GLY A 244 21.57 19.53 -5.17
C GLY A 244 20.92 18.35 -4.44
N LEU A 245 19.96 17.63 -5.07
CA LEU A 245 19.35 16.45 -4.46
C LEU A 245 20.36 15.31 -4.35
N ILE A 246 21.17 15.07 -5.40
CA ILE A 246 22.20 14.02 -5.37
C ILE A 246 23.22 14.27 -4.25
N ALA A 247 23.61 15.54 -4.04
CA ALA A 247 24.52 15.89 -2.95
C ALA A 247 23.91 15.60 -1.56
N GLN A 248 22.62 15.90 -1.38
CA GLN A 248 21.91 15.61 -0.14
C GLN A 248 21.75 14.09 0.09
N LEU A 249 21.43 13.32 -0.96
CA LEU A 249 21.37 11.85 -0.86
C LEU A 249 22.72 11.26 -0.47
N ALA A 250 23.80 11.74 -1.09
CA ALA A 250 25.15 11.30 -0.76
C ALA A 250 25.55 11.62 0.69
N SER A 251 25.06 12.72 1.28
CA SER A 251 25.31 13.03 2.70
C SER A 251 24.58 12.06 3.67
N LEU A 252 23.58 11.35 3.19
CA LEU A 252 22.90 10.26 3.91
C LEU A 252 23.51 8.87 3.59
N GLY A 253 24.60 8.80 2.82
CA GLY A 253 25.20 7.54 2.40
C GLY A 253 24.46 6.83 1.26
N LEU A 254 23.53 7.49 0.60
CA LEU A 254 22.69 6.90 -0.45
C LEU A 254 23.22 7.23 -1.85
N GLY A 255 23.33 6.18 -2.69
CA GLY A 255 23.50 6.36 -4.13
C GLY A 255 22.19 6.80 -4.80
N ALA A 256 22.30 7.35 -6.01
CA ALA A 256 21.15 7.75 -6.81
C ALA A 256 21.20 7.09 -8.20
N ILE A 257 20.10 6.51 -8.63
CA ILE A 257 19.93 6.00 -10.00
C ILE A 257 18.67 6.66 -10.57
N SER A 258 18.81 7.39 -11.68
CA SER A 258 17.73 8.20 -12.22
C SER A 258 17.72 8.21 -13.75
N LEU A 259 16.53 8.24 -14.32
CA LEU A 259 16.38 8.72 -15.69
C LEU A 259 16.72 10.21 -15.73
N ILE A 260 17.25 10.70 -16.84
CA ILE A 260 17.56 12.13 -17.02
C ILE A 260 16.94 12.73 -18.27
N LYS A 261 16.57 14.02 -18.15
CA LYS A 261 16.00 14.77 -19.28
C LYS A 261 17.10 15.03 -20.33
N ARG A 262 16.71 14.98 -21.61
CA ARG A 262 17.64 15.13 -22.75
C ARG A 262 18.41 16.47 -22.78
N ASN A 263 17.87 17.51 -22.18
CA ASN A 263 18.50 18.84 -22.13
C ASN A 263 19.60 18.97 -21.07
N ILE A 264 19.74 17.99 -20.17
CA ILE A 264 20.80 17.99 -19.15
C ILE A 264 22.12 17.61 -19.83
N LYS A 265 23.17 18.42 -19.57
CA LYS A 265 24.51 18.25 -20.11
C LYS A 265 25.46 17.77 -19.02
N PHE A 266 26.48 17.04 -19.41
CA PHE A 266 27.57 16.55 -18.55
C PHE A 266 28.92 16.85 -19.16
N ALA A 267 29.95 16.95 -18.34
CA ALA A 267 31.31 17.06 -18.81
C ALA A 267 31.93 15.65 -18.93
N PRO A 268 32.77 15.40 -19.98
CA PRO A 268 33.62 14.21 -20.00
C PRO A 268 34.60 14.22 -18.84
N LEU A 269 35.15 13.06 -18.44
CA LEU A 269 36.15 13.00 -17.36
C LEU A 269 37.43 13.83 -17.71
N GLU A 270 37.77 13.83 -18.97
CA GLU A 270 38.97 14.43 -19.52
C GLU A 270 38.87 15.96 -19.70
N GLY A 271 37.69 16.54 -19.45
CA GLY A 271 37.44 17.97 -19.63
C GLY A 271 36.34 18.51 -18.71
N ASP A 272 36.22 19.82 -18.67
CA ASP A 272 35.25 20.51 -17.79
C ASP A 272 34.07 21.12 -18.57
N LYS A 273 34.16 21.15 -19.91
CA LYS A 273 33.08 21.68 -20.74
C LYS A 273 31.92 20.69 -20.84
N CYS A 274 30.77 21.11 -20.33
CA CYS A 274 29.55 20.32 -20.45
C CYS A 274 29.06 20.21 -21.92
N ILE A 275 28.88 19.00 -22.40
CA ILE A 275 28.39 18.65 -23.73
C ILE A 275 27.07 17.90 -23.65
N THR A 276 26.39 17.76 -24.78
CA THR A 276 25.10 17.06 -24.84
C THR A 276 25.27 15.54 -24.66
N GLN A 277 24.22 14.89 -24.16
CA GLN A 277 24.18 13.42 -24.02
C GLN A 277 24.45 12.71 -25.35
N LYS A 278 23.95 13.24 -26.48
CA LYS A 278 24.23 12.71 -27.83
C LYS A 278 25.72 12.76 -28.19
N GLN A 279 26.42 13.82 -27.80
CA GLN A 279 27.86 13.91 -28.00
C GLN A 279 28.64 12.95 -27.11
N LEU A 280 28.25 12.79 -25.84
CA LEU A 280 28.84 11.83 -24.92
C LEU A 280 28.64 10.38 -25.42
N MET A 281 27.46 10.05 -25.92
CA MET A 281 27.16 8.71 -26.44
C MET A 281 28.04 8.33 -27.63
N LYS A 282 28.49 9.27 -28.48
CA LYS A 282 29.37 8.96 -29.62
C LYS A 282 30.72 8.35 -29.22
N THR A 283 31.20 8.66 -28.04
CA THR A 283 32.46 8.21 -27.49
C THR A 283 32.27 7.26 -26.29
N ALA A 284 31.05 6.75 -26.11
CA ALA A 284 30.70 5.78 -25.08
C ALA A 284 31.10 4.37 -25.48
N VAL A 285 31.41 3.54 -24.49
CA VAL A 285 31.68 2.12 -24.69
C VAL A 285 30.39 1.41 -25.10
N LYS A 286 30.45 0.61 -26.15
CA LYS A 286 29.33 -0.21 -26.61
C LYS A 286 29.35 -1.55 -25.87
N GLU A 287 28.21 -1.92 -25.31
CA GLU A 287 27.98 -3.17 -24.60
C GLU A 287 26.73 -3.85 -25.15
N VAL A 288 26.64 -5.18 -24.98
CA VAL A 288 25.42 -5.95 -25.31
C VAL A 288 24.93 -6.62 -24.05
N ILE A 289 23.70 -6.32 -23.65
CA ILE A 289 23.03 -6.84 -22.45
C ILE A 289 21.69 -7.42 -22.90
N ASP A 290 21.46 -8.71 -22.65
CA ASP A 290 20.25 -9.46 -23.07
C ASP A 290 19.88 -9.24 -24.55
N GLY A 291 20.90 -9.25 -25.43
CA GLY A 291 20.71 -9.03 -26.86
C GLY A 291 20.47 -7.59 -27.30
N HIS A 292 20.39 -6.65 -26.34
CA HIS A 292 20.19 -5.23 -26.60
C HIS A 292 21.51 -4.45 -26.55
N THR A 293 21.71 -3.57 -27.54
CA THR A 293 22.87 -2.69 -27.54
C THR A 293 22.65 -1.49 -26.62
N VAL A 294 23.52 -1.35 -25.64
CA VAL A 294 23.60 -0.19 -24.75
C VAL A 294 24.96 0.47 -24.88
N TYR A 295 25.07 1.71 -24.42
CA TYR A 295 26.32 2.44 -24.43
C TYR A 295 26.54 3.01 -23.03
N SER A 296 27.76 2.94 -22.50
CA SER A 296 28.07 3.50 -21.19
C SER A 296 29.28 4.44 -21.25
N ARG A 297 29.26 5.44 -20.37
CA ARG A 297 30.36 6.38 -20.22
C ARG A 297 30.39 6.99 -18.82
N LEU A 298 31.60 7.13 -18.28
CA LEU A 298 31.85 7.97 -17.12
C LEU A 298 31.85 9.45 -17.52
N ALA A 299 31.25 10.29 -16.68
CA ALA A 299 31.12 11.70 -16.91
C ALA A 299 31.10 12.46 -15.58
N LYS A 300 31.13 13.80 -15.65
CA LYS A 300 30.96 14.68 -14.48
C LYS A 300 29.68 15.48 -14.63
N THR A 301 28.96 15.67 -13.53
CA THR A 301 27.86 16.64 -13.47
C THR A 301 28.41 18.07 -13.56
N LYS A 302 27.52 19.04 -13.67
CA LYS A 302 27.92 20.46 -13.75
C LYS A 302 28.78 20.94 -12.55
N ILE A 303 28.59 20.33 -11.37
CA ILE A 303 29.35 20.61 -10.15
C ILE A 303 30.56 19.69 -9.95
N GLY A 304 30.95 18.92 -10.98
CA GLY A 304 32.13 18.06 -10.97
C GLY A 304 31.97 16.69 -10.34
N ARG A 305 30.75 16.27 -9.91
CA ARG A 305 30.53 14.94 -9.35
C ARG A 305 30.63 13.87 -10.45
N LYS A 306 31.44 12.85 -10.20
CA LYS A 306 31.55 11.68 -11.11
C LYS A 306 30.26 10.88 -11.12
N VAL A 307 29.84 10.47 -12.30
CA VAL A 307 28.64 9.65 -12.54
C VAL A 307 28.89 8.70 -13.71
N LYS A 308 28.15 7.58 -13.74
CA LYS A 308 28.10 6.68 -14.90
C LYS A 308 26.79 6.92 -15.64
N LEU A 309 26.89 7.12 -16.94
CA LEU A 309 25.75 7.30 -17.84
C LEU A 309 25.58 6.03 -18.64
N VAL A 310 24.35 5.48 -18.68
CA VAL A 310 23.97 4.34 -19.50
C VAL A 310 22.90 4.81 -20.50
N PHE A 311 23.24 4.69 -21.79
CA PHE A 311 22.36 5.08 -22.89
C PHE A 311 21.69 3.85 -23.49
N VAL A 312 20.38 3.83 -23.49
CA VAL A 312 19.56 2.74 -24.04
C VAL A 312 18.82 3.27 -25.27
N LYS A 313 19.12 2.74 -26.45
CA LYS A 313 18.43 3.12 -27.67
C LYS A 313 17.04 2.47 -27.75
N SER A 314 16.10 3.22 -28.31
CA SER A 314 14.78 2.66 -28.62
C SER A 314 14.89 1.63 -29.76
N TYR A 315 14.25 0.49 -29.59
CA TYR A 315 14.19 -0.55 -30.62
C TYR A 315 13.54 -0.03 -31.90
N ASN A 316 12.42 0.69 -31.80
CA ASN A 316 11.65 1.18 -32.93
C ASN A 316 12.27 2.41 -33.63
N ASN A 317 13.09 3.18 -32.93
CA ASN A 317 13.75 4.36 -33.47
C ASN A 317 15.14 4.57 -32.84
N PRO A 318 16.20 4.11 -33.53
CA PRO A 318 17.59 4.23 -33.02
C PRO A 318 18.09 5.66 -32.78
N SER A 319 17.40 6.68 -33.34
CA SER A 319 17.69 8.09 -33.07
C SER A 319 17.17 8.56 -31.71
N VAL A 320 16.27 7.79 -31.10
CA VAL A 320 15.71 8.02 -29.77
C VAL A 320 16.43 7.14 -28.77
N PHE A 321 16.92 7.75 -27.69
CA PHE A 321 17.53 7.02 -26.59
C PHE A 321 17.08 7.59 -25.25
N LEU A 322 17.11 6.75 -24.23
CA LEU A 322 16.98 7.12 -22.83
C LEU A 322 18.36 7.12 -22.18
N THR A 323 18.57 7.98 -21.20
CA THR A 323 19.83 8.01 -20.44
C THR A 323 19.50 7.81 -18.97
N ILE A 324 20.11 6.79 -18.39
CA ILE A 324 20.07 6.52 -16.95
C ILE A 324 21.42 6.93 -16.38
N VAL A 325 21.38 7.64 -15.26
CA VAL A 325 22.56 8.06 -14.52
C VAL A 325 22.65 7.29 -13.22
N SER A 326 23.84 6.85 -12.86
CA SER A 326 24.19 6.34 -11.53
C SER A 326 25.26 7.20 -10.91
N THR A 327 25.11 7.54 -9.62
CA THR A 327 26.18 8.19 -8.83
C THR A 327 27.22 7.18 -8.35
N ASP A 328 26.89 5.90 -8.31
CA ASP A 328 27.85 4.83 -8.13
C ASP A 328 28.42 4.45 -9.49
N THR A 329 29.72 4.73 -9.65
CA THR A 329 30.46 4.50 -10.92
C THR A 329 31.03 3.07 -10.99
N ALA A 330 30.99 2.31 -9.90
CA ALA A 330 31.47 0.92 -9.85
C ALA A 330 30.45 -0.06 -10.41
N LEU A 331 29.17 0.25 -10.34
CA LEU A 331 28.11 -0.60 -10.91
C LEU A 331 28.33 -0.84 -12.41
N SER A 332 28.15 -2.05 -12.87
CA SER A 332 28.07 -2.39 -14.30
C SER A 332 26.87 -1.71 -14.96
N SER A 333 26.83 -1.68 -16.28
CA SER A 333 25.67 -1.15 -17.00
C SER A 333 24.42 -2.01 -16.78
N GLU A 334 24.61 -3.33 -16.71
CA GLU A 334 23.54 -4.29 -16.42
C GLU A 334 22.94 -4.08 -15.04
N GLU A 335 23.75 -3.98 -13.99
CA GLU A 335 23.28 -3.71 -12.63
C GLU A 335 22.47 -2.42 -12.56
N ILE A 336 22.93 -1.34 -13.22
CA ILE A 336 22.21 -0.08 -13.28
C ILE A 336 20.83 -0.25 -13.94
N LEU A 337 20.75 -1.01 -15.03
CA LEU A 337 19.49 -1.24 -15.73
C LEU A 337 18.53 -2.11 -14.91
N VAL A 338 19.01 -3.18 -14.30
CA VAL A 338 18.24 -4.08 -13.44
C VAL A 338 17.69 -3.32 -12.21
N LEU A 339 18.55 -2.55 -11.56
CA LEU A 339 18.14 -1.73 -10.42
C LEU A 339 17.09 -0.69 -10.83
N TYR A 340 17.34 0.04 -11.93
CA TYR A 340 16.41 1.07 -12.38
C TYR A 340 15.05 0.49 -12.80
N ALA A 341 15.01 -0.71 -13.36
CA ALA A 341 13.77 -1.39 -13.73
C ALA A 341 12.83 -1.59 -12.51
N ARG A 342 13.40 -1.74 -11.30
CA ARG A 342 12.59 -1.86 -10.06
C ARG A 342 11.71 -0.63 -9.79
N ARG A 343 12.05 0.54 -10.36
CA ARG A 343 11.23 1.76 -10.24
C ARG A 343 9.79 1.53 -10.72
N TRP A 344 9.58 0.68 -11.72
CA TRP A 344 8.23 0.36 -12.22
C TRP A 344 7.27 -0.17 -11.13
N LYS A 345 7.78 -0.74 -10.06
CA LYS A 345 6.96 -1.27 -8.96
C LYS A 345 6.10 -0.20 -8.27
N ILE A 346 6.55 1.06 -8.22
CA ILE A 346 5.76 2.15 -7.65
C ILE A 346 4.55 2.49 -8.52
N GLU A 347 4.67 2.34 -9.85
CA GLU A 347 3.55 2.55 -10.78
C GLU A 347 2.49 1.45 -10.60
N VAL A 348 2.94 0.21 -10.40
CA VAL A 348 2.05 -0.92 -10.05
C VAL A 348 1.34 -0.66 -8.72
N ASN A 349 2.06 -0.17 -7.71
CA ASN A 349 1.48 0.22 -6.43
C ASN A 349 0.38 1.29 -6.61
N PHE A 350 0.63 2.35 -7.39
CA PHE A 350 -0.36 3.38 -7.67
C PHE A 350 -1.60 2.80 -8.37
N LYS A 351 -1.40 1.90 -9.33
CA LYS A 351 -2.51 1.21 -10.01
C LYS A 351 -3.36 0.41 -9.03
N VAL A 352 -2.75 -0.41 -8.21
CA VAL A 352 -3.44 -1.24 -7.20
C VAL A 352 -4.19 -0.36 -6.19
N GLN A 353 -3.56 0.67 -5.65
CA GLN A 353 -4.20 1.57 -4.69
C GLN A 353 -5.40 2.31 -5.29
N LYS A 354 -5.30 2.76 -6.54
CA LYS A 354 -6.40 3.45 -7.24
C LYS A 354 -7.54 2.51 -7.60
N GLN A 355 -7.22 1.32 -8.08
CA GLN A 355 -8.21 0.38 -8.60
C GLN A 355 -8.95 -0.38 -7.49
N TYR A 356 -8.24 -0.84 -6.47
CA TYR A 356 -8.78 -1.76 -5.46
C TYR A 356 -8.88 -1.13 -4.07
N LEU A 357 -7.91 -0.31 -3.65
CA LEU A 357 -7.73 0.07 -2.25
C LEU A 357 -8.34 1.42 -1.88
N GLY A 358 -9.08 2.05 -2.79
CA GLY A 358 -9.86 3.24 -2.52
C GLY A 358 -9.09 4.56 -2.56
N LEU A 359 -7.87 4.62 -3.13
CA LEU A 359 -7.06 5.85 -3.18
C LEU A 359 -7.77 7.02 -3.88
N THR A 360 -8.63 6.76 -4.85
CA THR A 360 -9.43 7.79 -5.52
C THR A 360 -10.88 7.81 -5.06
N LYS A 361 -11.52 6.64 -4.95
CA LYS A 361 -12.94 6.51 -4.60
C LYS A 361 -13.21 6.83 -3.13
N GLY A 362 -12.30 6.47 -2.23
CA GLY A 362 -12.44 6.71 -0.79
C GLY A 362 -12.14 8.15 -0.34
N THR A 363 -11.51 8.98 -1.18
CA THR A 363 -11.07 10.34 -0.84
C THR A 363 -12.10 11.40 -1.20
N GLN A 364 -13.39 11.21 -0.88
CA GLN A 364 -14.44 12.16 -1.26
C GLN A 364 -14.66 13.32 -0.28
N ALA A 365 -13.95 13.34 0.83
CA ALA A 365 -14.02 14.42 1.83
C ALA A 365 -13.59 15.78 1.25
N CYS A 366 -14.03 16.86 1.90
CA CYS A 366 -13.61 18.21 1.56
C CYS A 366 -12.44 18.70 2.42
N SER A 367 -12.35 18.27 3.69
CA SER A 367 -11.24 18.68 4.56
C SER A 367 -9.95 17.93 4.22
N PHE A 368 -8.82 18.63 4.26
CA PHE A 368 -7.52 18.05 4.04
C PHE A 368 -7.22 16.88 5.01
N THR A 369 -7.62 17.02 6.28
CA THR A 369 -7.43 15.97 7.30
C THR A 369 -8.03 14.65 6.87
N SER A 370 -9.31 14.65 6.46
CA SER A 370 -10.00 13.44 6.02
C SER A 370 -9.49 12.91 4.66
N ILE A 371 -9.05 13.81 3.77
CA ILE A 371 -8.42 13.44 2.49
C ILE A 371 -7.11 12.71 2.77
N TYR A 372 -6.25 13.28 3.62
CA TYR A 372 -4.96 12.69 3.99
C TYR A 372 -5.16 11.31 4.67
N ALA A 373 -6.09 11.22 5.64
CA ALA A 373 -6.44 9.97 6.31
C ALA A 373 -6.89 8.88 5.32
N SER A 374 -7.74 9.23 4.35
CA SER A 374 -8.24 8.30 3.33
C SER A 374 -7.12 7.79 2.42
N MET A 375 -6.15 8.65 2.09
CA MET A 375 -4.97 8.27 1.30
C MET A 375 -4.04 7.35 2.10
N ALA A 376 -3.81 7.65 3.38
CA ALA A 376 -3.03 6.81 4.28
C ALA A 376 -3.65 5.41 4.44
N LEU A 377 -4.98 5.34 4.59
CA LEU A 377 -5.69 4.06 4.63
C LEU A 377 -5.48 3.22 3.37
N ALA A 378 -5.39 3.83 2.18
CA ALA A 378 -5.11 3.09 0.95
C ALA A 378 -3.69 2.49 0.95
N SER A 379 -2.70 3.23 1.44
CA SER A 379 -1.32 2.77 1.60
C SER A 379 -1.22 1.66 2.65
N ILE A 380 -1.89 1.82 3.80
CA ILE A 380 -1.94 0.82 4.87
C ILE A 380 -2.55 -0.51 4.37
N ARG A 381 -3.64 -0.46 3.60
CA ARG A 381 -4.24 -1.65 2.98
C ARG A 381 -3.26 -2.38 2.07
N TYR A 382 -2.53 -1.62 1.26
CA TYR A 382 -1.49 -2.19 0.41
C TYR A 382 -0.43 -2.94 1.22
N LEU A 383 0.07 -2.31 2.29
CA LEU A 383 1.07 -2.89 3.19
C LEU A 383 0.58 -4.19 3.85
N LEU A 384 -0.66 -4.21 4.31
CA LEU A 384 -1.25 -5.40 4.95
C LEU A 384 -1.40 -6.56 3.96
N ILE A 385 -1.84 -6.29 2.73
CA ILE A 385 -1.97 -7.32 1.69
C ILE A 385 -0.59 -7.83 1.26
N GLU A 386 0.40 -6.96 1.13
CA GLU A 386 1.77 -7.35 0.79
C GLU A 386 2.40 -8.19 1.91
N LEU A 387 2.20 -7.81 3.17
CA LEU A 387 2.64 -8.60 4.33
C LEU A 387 2.02 -9.99 4.31
N HIS A 388 0.70 -10.08 4.13
CA HIS A 388 -0.01 -11.35 4.02
C HIS A 388 0.51 -12.21 2.86
N ARG A 389 0.72 -11.59 1.69
CA ARG A 389 1.27 -12.25 0.51
C ARG A 389 2.63 -12.88 0.80
N ARG A 390 3.52 -12.15 1.44
CA ARG A 390 4.88 -12.64 1.77
C ARG A 390 4.85 -13.69 2.87
N MET A 391 4.02 -13.54 3.89
CA MET A 391 3.87 -14.53 4.97
C MET A 391 3.38 -15.90 4.45
N ASN A 392 2.55 -15.90 3.41
CA ASN A 392 2.00 -17.12 2.83
C ASN A 392 2.77 -17.59 1.57
N MET A 393 3.89 -16.95 1.21
CA MET A 393 4.65 -17.23 -0.01
C MET A 393 3.75 -17.26 -1.28
N ASP A 394 2.74 -16.38 -1.30
CA ASP A 394 1.72 -16.36 -2.33
C ASP A 394 2.24 -15.64 -3.58
N SER A 395 2.24 -16.32 -4.71
CA SER A 395 2.73 -15.80 -5.99
C SER A 395 1.69 -14.96 -6.75
N ARG A 396 0.46 -14.90 -6.28
CA ARG A 396 -0.63 -14.16 -6.94
C ARG A 396 -0.41 -12.65 -6.87
N SER A 397 -1.06 -11.93 -7.78
CA SER A 397 -1.07 -10.48 -7.75
C SER A 397 -1.86 -9.93 -6.53
N LEU A 398 -1.49 -8.73 -6.07
CA LEU A 398 -2.22 -8.07 -4.97
C LEU A 398 -3.70 -7.83 -5.29
N GLY A 399 -4.04 -7.62 -6.57
CA GLY A 399 -5.44 -7.52 -7.00
C GLY A 399 -6.19 -8.84 -6.81
N ALA A 400 -5.59 -9.96 -7.19
CA ALA A 400 -6.21 -11.28 -7.00
C ALA A 400 -6.40 -11.62 -5.51
N LEU A 401 -5.45 -11.26 -4.66
CA LEU A 401 -5.58 -11.42 -3.20
C LEU A 401 -6.68 -10.54 -2.61
N PHE A 402 -6.80 -9.30 -3.10
CA PHE A 402 -7.89 -8.42 -2.71
C PHE A 402 -9.26 -8.98 -3.08
N ASP A 403 -9.41 -9.47 -4.32
CA ASP A 403 -10.66 -10.05 -4.80
C ASP A 403 -11.01 -11.31 -4.00
N GLU A 404 -10.03 -12.15 -3.66
CA GLU A 404 -10.24 -13.30 -2.79
C GLU A 404 -10.71 -12.89 -1.38
N ALA A 405 -10.01 -11.93 -0.75
CA ALA A 405 -10.40 -11.43 0.58
C ALA A 405 -11.83 -10.88 0.57
N ARG A 406 -12.19 -10.15 -0.50
CA ARG A 406 -13.55 -9.64 -0.70
C ARG A 406 -14.58 -10.75 -0.85
N ASN A 407 -14.31 -11.76 -1.68
CA ASN A 407 -15.23 -12.89 -1.90
C ASN A 407 -15.44 -13.67 -0.60
N ARG A 408 -14.37 -13.95 0.15
CA ARG A 408 -14.45 -14.64 1.46
C ARG A 408 -15.37 -13.92 2.45
N LEU A 409 -15.27 -12.59 2.55
CA LEU A 409 -16.16 -11.82 3.45
C LEU A 409 -17.63 -11.86 3.02
N HIS A 410 -17.91 -11.96 1.72
CA HIS A 410 -19.27 -12.15 1.22
C HIS A 410 -19.83 -13.55 1.53
N ASP A 411 -18.97 -14.56 1.62
CA ASP A 411 -19.35 -15.94 1.89
C ASP A 411 -19.61 -16.23 3.37
N ILE A 412 -19.03 -15.46 4.30
CA ILE A 412 -19.20 -15.65 5.75
C ILE A 412 -20.68 -15.71 6.17
N PRO A 413 -21.58 -14.78 5.76
CA PRO A 413 -22.99 -14.85 6.13
C PRO A 413 -23.68 -16.11 5.62
N PHE A 414 -23.30 -16.58 4.43
CA PHE A 414 -23.83 -17.82 3.85
C PHE A 414 -23.35 -19.05 4.64
N ILE A 415 -22.08 -19.11 4.98
CA ILE A 415 -21.48 -20.18 5.79
C ILE A 415 -22.11 -20.22 7.19
N GLU A 416 -22.32 -19.07 7.84
CA GLU A 416 -22.99 -18.98 9.14
C GLU A 416 -24.43 -19.45 9.06
N ALA A 417 -25.17 -19.07 8.01
CA ALA A 417 -26.54 -19.49 7.80
C ALA A 417 -26.62 -21.02 7.58
N ILE A 418 -25.70 -21.57 6.79
CA ILE A 418 -25.59 -23.02 6.58
C ILE A 418 -25.28 -23.74 7.89
N ASN A 419 -24.26 -23.29 8.64
CA ASN A 419 -23.92 -23.92 9.93
C ASN A 419 -25.10 -23.89 10.91
N THR A 420 -25.84 -22.77 10.95
CA THR A 420 -27.06 -22.67 11.75
C THR A 420 -28.12 -23.68 11.31
N LEU A 421 -28.35 -23.78 10.00
CA LEU A 421 -29.31 -24.77 9.45
C LEU A 421 -28.88 -26.19 9.76
N LEU A 422 -27.62 -26.56 9.58
CA LEU A 422 -27.09 -27.88 9.89
C LEU A 422 -27.24 -28.21 11.38
N ASN A 423 -26.98 -27.26 12.28
CA ASN A 423 -27.20 -27.45 13.71
C ASN A 423 -28.68 -27.68 14.05
N LEU A 424 -29.60 -26.95 13.41
CA LEU A 424 -31.03 -27.17 13.57
C LEU A 424 -31.46 -28.54 13.06
N MET A 425 -30.93 -28.95 11.89
CA MET A 425 -31.24 -30.27 11.30
C MET A 425 -30.67 -31.43 12.10
N ASN A 426 -29.46 -31.28 12.67
CA ASN A 426 -28.85 -32.26 13.56
C ASN A 426 -29.69 -32.49 14.83
N GLY A 427 -30.33 -31.45 15.36
CA GLY A 427 -31.23 -31.56 16.52
C GLY A 427 -32.67 -31.95 16.19
N LEU A 428 -33.02 -32.09 14.89
CA LEU A 428 -34.38 -32.37 14.47
C LEU A 428 -34.87 -33.76 14.89
N PRO A 429 -34.11 -34.89 14.76
CA PRO A 429 -34.56 -36.20 15.16
C PRO A 429 -34.97 -36.29 16.63
N GLU A 430 -34.21 -35.69 17.54
CA GLU A 430 -34.50 -35.64 18.97
C GLU A 430 -35.74 -34.79 19.28
N LYS A 431 -35.96 -33.71 18.53
CA LYS A 431 -37.17 -32.87 18.66
C LYS A 431 -38.39 -33.62 18.19
N LEU A 432 -38.32 -34.38 17.07
CA LEU A 432 -39.41 -35.21 16.57
C LEU A 432 -39.76 -36.33 17.54
N TYR A 433 -38.76 -36.94 18.16
CA TYR A 433 -38.96 -37.94 19.21
C TYR A 433 -39.67 -37.34 20.44
N LYS A 434 -39.17 -36.23 20.96
CA LYS A 434 -39.76 -35.52 22.10
C LYS A 434 -41.21 -35.07 21.83
N ALA A 435 -41.51 -34.71 20.59
CA ALA A 435 -42.86 -34.34 20.16
C ALA A 435 -43.76 -35.52 19.85
N GLY A 436 -43.28 -36.77 19.97
CA GLY A 436 -44.07 -37.98 19.77
C GLY A 436 -44.29 -38.36 18.30
N PHE A 437 -43.64 -37.71 17.34
CA PHE A 437 -43.79 -38.02 15.91
C PHE A 437 -43.02 -39.29 15.48
N ILE A 438 -41.93 -39.64 16.18
CA ILE A 438 -41.12 -40.84 15.90
C ILE A 438 -40.81 -41.57 17.20
N LYS A 439 -40.49 -42.89 17.08
CA LYS A 439 -40.05 -43.70 18.23
C LYS A 439 -38.52 -43.54 18.42
N GLN A 440 -38.04 -43.80 19.62
CA GLN A 440 -36.61 -43.71 19.96
C GLN A 440 -35.72 -44.52 18.99
N LYS A 441 -36.16 -45.72 18.58
CA LYS A 441 -35.44 -46.57 17.62
C LYS A 441 -35.31 -46.00 16.21
N ASP A 442 -36.09 -44.97 15.87
CA ASP A 442 -36.10 -44.36 14.54
C ASP A 442 -35.24 -43.10 14.46
N ILE A 443 -34.70 -42.64 15.58
CA ILE A 443 -33.84 -41.40 15.65
C ILE A 443 -32.66 -41.53 14.68
N GLU A 444 -31.91 -42.63 14.73
CA GLU A 444 -30.73 -42.84 13.86
C GLU A 444 -31.13 -42.94 12.39
N LYS A 445 -32.24 -43.61 12.07
CA LYS A 445 -32.72 -43.68 10.68
C LYS A 445 -33.07 -42.31 10.10
N VAL A 446 -33.72 -41.47 10.90
CA VAL A 446 -34.03 -40.08 10.49
C VAL A 446 -32.77 -39.26 10.34
N ARG A 447 -31.77 -39.45 11.22
CA ARG A 447 -30.47 -38.78 11.14
C ARG A 447 -29.72 -39.18 9.86
N ASP A 448 -29.65 -40.47 9.55
CA ASP A 448 -29.01 -40.97 8.34
C ASP A 448 -29.69 -40.43 7.08
N LEU A 449 -31.03 -40.41 7.04
CA LEU A 449 -31.78 -39.83 5.93
C LEU A 449 -31.47 -38.36 5.72
N ILE A 450 -31.44 -37.56 6.80
CA ILE A 450 -31.05 -36.14 6.75
C ILE A 450 -29.63 -36.01 6.19
N TYR A 451 -28.71 -36.86 6.66
CA TYR A 451 -27.33 -36.85 6.20
C TYR A 451 -27.22 -37.17 4.70
N ASP A 452 -27.91 -38.17 4.21
CA ASP A 452 -27.90 -38.56 2.80
C ASP A 452 -28.45 -37.45 1.89
N LEU A 453 -29.56 -36.84 2.29
CA LEU A 453 -30.15 -35.70 1.57
C LEU A 453 -29.17 -34.51 1.50
N LEU A 454 -28.52 -34.19 2.62
CA LEU A 454 -27.55 -33.09 2.68
C LEU A 454 -26.27 -33.41 1.89
N SER A 455 -25.81 -34.68 1.90
CA SER A 455 -24.59 -35.07 1.20
C SER A 455 -24.70 -34.85 -0.31
N GLY A 456 -25.88 -35.07 -0.89
CA GLY A 456 -26.18 -34.77 -2.30
C GLY A 456 -26.06 -33.30 -2.63
N TRP A 457 -26.58 -32.46 -1.74
CA TRP A 457 -26.50 -30.99 -1.89
C TRP A 457 -25.07 -30.46 -1.73
N PHE A 458 -24.29 -30.99 -0.78
CA PHE A 458 -22.87 -30.61 -0.57
C PHE A 458 -21.97 -30.87 -1.79
N LYS A 459 -22.31 -31.81 -2.66
CA LYS A 459 -21.51 -32.08 -3.87
C LYS A 459 -21.44 -30.88 -4.82
N GLY A 460 -22.47 -30.03 -4.82
CA GLY A 460 -22.54 -28.83 -5.66
C GLY A 460 -21.91 -27.59 -5.07
N ILE A 461 -21.46 -27.62 -3.81
CA ILE A 461 -20.88 -26.45 -3.15
C ILE A 461 -19.38 -26.36 -3.44
N ASP A 462 -18.89 -25.13 -3.62
CA ASP A 462 -17.47 -24.86 -3.81
C ASP A 462 -16.60 -25.48 -2.71
N TYR A 463 -15.44 -26.00 -3.09
CA TYR A 463 -14.50 -26.68 -2.18
C TYR A 463 -14.11 -25.84 -0.98
N TYR A 464 -13.97 -24.53 -1.17
CA TYR A 464 -13.60 -23.58 -0.11
C TYR A 464 -14.72 -23.48 0.95
N ILE A 465 -15.97 -23.36 0.52
CA ILE A 465 -17.14 -23.29 1.41
C ILE A 465 -17.29 -24.61 2.21
N LYS A 466 -17.02 -25.76 1.57
CA LYS A 466 -17.05 -27.07 2.23
C LYS A 466 -16.12 -27.18 3.43
N GLN A 467 -14.93 -26.55 3.37
CA GLN A 467 -13.98 -26.59 4.49
C GLN A 467 -14.42 -25.74 5.68
N GLN A 468 -15.31 -24.77 5.48
CA GLN A 468 -15.82 -23.88 6.53
C GLN A 468 -17.09 -24.42 7.20
N ILE A 469 -17.72 -25.43 6.62
CA ILE A 469 -18.92 -26.03 7.15
C ILE A 469 -18.54 -27.15 8.12
N ILE A 470 -19.08 -27.11 9.35
CA ILE A 470 -18.82 -28.12 10.38
C ILE A 470 -19.28 -29.47 9.87
N PRO A 471 -18.42 -30.51 9.84
CA PRO A 471 -18.83 -31.86 9.40
C PRO A 471 -19.91 -32.41 10.31
N ILE A 472 -21.01 -32.83 9.73
CA ILE A 472 -22.19 -33.36 10.48
C ILE A 472 -21.82 -34.57 11.37
N LYS A 473 -20.83 -35.37 10.97
CA LYS A 473 -20.38 -36.57 11.73
C LYS A 473 -19.40 -36.26 12.89
N SER A 474 -18.79 -35.10 12.97
CA SER A 474 -17.81 -34.81 14.05
C SER A 474 -18.44 -34.59 15.43
N CYS A 475 -19.77 -34.46 15.52
CA CYS A 475 -20.47 -34.32 16.79
C CYS A 475 -20.73 -35.66 17.55
N GLN A 476 -20.43 -36.81 16.94
CA GLN A 476 -20.70 -38.11 17.58
C GLN A 476 -19.60 -38.61 18.54
N ASN A 477 -18.37 -38.05 18.49
CA ASN A 477 -17.22 -38.56 19.28
C ASN A 477 -16.89 -37.77 20.56
N LYS A 478 -17.76 -36.93 21.09
CA LYS A 478 -17.53 -36.22 22.35
C LYS A 478 -18.31 -36.74 23.57
N ASN A 479 -19.01 -37.88 23.45
CA ASN A 479 -19.67 -38.54 24.57
C ASN A 479 -19.34 -40.02 24.58
N GLN A 480 -18.06 -40.38 24.71
CA GLN A 480 -17.59 -41.64 25.26
C GLN A 480 -16.51 -41.40 26.28
#